data_dcaef6980aabce235fac0448e6f5e317
#
_entry.id   dcaef6980aabce235fac0448e6f5e317
#
_cell.length_a   1.000
_cell.length_b   1.000
_cell.length_c   1.000
_cell.angle_alpha   90.00
_cell.angle_beta   90.00
_cell.angle_gamma   90.00
#
_symmetry.space_group_name_H-M   'P 1'
#
loop_
_entity.id
_entity.type
_entity.pdbx_description
1 polymer ?
#
loop_
_entity_poly.entity_id
_entity_poly.type
_entity_poly.pdbx_seq_one_letter_code
_entity_poly.pdbx_strand_id
1 'polypeptide(L)'
;FGLNPFQSGMITFVTALGAMGMKFATSWIFRYFGFRRVLILGSIAAAGTIAIYGFFTPETSVALMMMLIFIGGLIRSMFFTGVNAFSYAEIPPEDMSKATPIVAVAQQLSVAMGVALAGGLLELQTLIHDRPLDLADFHVAFFIVAAVSALASIAFIRLPADAGSAVSGHALIR
;
A
#
# COMPACT_ATOMS: atom_id res chain seq x y z
N PHE A 1 9.11 15.59 15.40
CA PHE A 1 8.15 16.60 14.91
C PHE A 1 7.51 17.45 16.04
N GLY A 2 7.77 17.17 17.31
CA GLY A 2 7.21 17.92 18.45
C GLY A 2 5.69 17.80 18.61
N LEU A 3 5.05 16.84 17.96
CA LEU A 3 3.63 16.60 18.04
C LEU A 3 3.25 15.92 19.35
N ASN A 4 2.14 16.34 19.95
CA ASN A 4 1.58 15.61 21.09
C ASN A 4 0.87 14.31 20.62
N PRO A 5 0.61 13.34 21.53
CA PRO A 5 -0.02 12.06 21.16
C PRO A 5 -1.37 12.21 20.46
N PHE A 6 -2.16 13.22 20.84
CA PHE A 6 -3.46 13.49 20.21
C PHE A 6 -3.30 13.97 18.76
N GLN A 7 -2.38 14.88 18.50
CA GLN A 7 -2.09 15.35 17.13
C GLN A 7 -1.56 14.23 16.24
N SER A 8 -0.67 13.39 16.76
CA SER A 8 -0.18 12.21 16.06
C SER A 8 -1.31 11.23 15.73
N GLY A 9 -2.21 10.99 16.67
CA GLY A 9 -3.39 10.17 16.48
C GLY A 9 -4.35 10.74 15.43
N MET A 10 -4.57 12.06 15.42
CA MET A 10 -5.40 12.73 14.41
C MET A 10 -4.82 12.60 13.00
N ILE A 11 -3.51 12.78 12.85
CA ILE A 11 -2.83 12.60 11.55
C ILE A 11 -3.02 11.16 11.06
N THR A 12 -2.84 10.18 11.93
CA THR A 12 -3.02 8.76 11.57
C THR A 12 -4.47 8.43 11.24
N PHE A 13 -5.43 9.03 11.96
CA PHE A 13 -6.87 8.83 11.72
C PHE A 13 -7.30 9.30 10.31
N VAL A 14 -6.67 10.33 9.76
CA VAL A 14 -6.93 10.81 8.40
C VAL A 14 -6.67 9.72 7.35
N THR A 15 -5.69 8.82 7.58
CA THR A 15 -5.49 7.64 6.72
C THR A 15 -6.73 6.74 6.66
N ALA A 16 -7.37 6.53 7.81
CA ALA A 16 -8.57 5.70 7.89
C ALA A 16 -9.76 6.35 7.14
N LEU A 17 -9.91 7.67 7.23
CA LEU A 17 -10.93 8.40 6.46
C LEU A 17 -10.72 8.25 4.95
N GLY A 18 -9.46 8.38 4.48
CA GLY A 18 -9.11 8.12 3.08
C GLY A 18 -9.46 6.69 2.66
N ALA A 19 -9.08 5.71 3.48
CA ALA A 19 -9.37 4.30 3.22
C ALA A 19 -10.87 4.00 3.15
N MET A 20 -11.68 4.61 4.01
CA MET A 20 -13.15 4.45 3.99
C MET A 20 -13.78 5.09 2.75
N GLY A 21 -13.37 6.32 2.42
CA GLY A 21 -13.88 7.03 1.24
C GLY A 21 -13.65 6.27 -0.05
N MET A 22 -12.48 5.62 -0.18
CA MET A 22 -12.13 4.87 -1.38
C MET A 22 -13.00 3.65 -1.62
N LYS A 23 -13.57 3.02 -0.58
CA LYS A 23 -14.43 1.84 -0.73
C LYS A 23 -15.63 2.08 -1.64
N PHE A 24 -16.17 3.29 -1.65
CA PHE A 24 -17.31 3.64 -2.52
C PHE A 24 -16.91 3.78 -4.00
N ALA A 25 -15.68 4.19 -4.28
CA ALA A 25 -15.19 4.40 -5.64
C ALA A 25 -14.51 3.15 -6.24
N THR A 26 -14.04 2.23 -5.41
CA THR A 26 -13.21 1.10 -5.81
C THR A 26 -13.86 0.23 -6.88
N SER A 27 -15.13 -0.17 -6.70
CA SER A 27 -15.85 -1.02 -7.65
C SER A 27 -15.98 -0.37 -9.03
N TRP A 28 -16.26 0.94 -9.04
CA TRP A 28 -16.37 1.72 -10.28
C TRP A 28 -15.03 1.81 -11.00
N ILE A 29 -13.93 2.06 -10.25
CA ILE A 29 -12.58 2.15 -10.81
C ILE A 29 -12.16 0.84 -11.47
N PHE A 30 -12.36 -0.30 -10.78
CA PHE A 30 -12.00 -1.62 -11.32
C PHE A 30 -12.83 -1.99 -12.54
N ARG A 31 -14.11 -1.63 -12.56
CA ARG A 31 -15.00 -1.85 -13.71
C ARG A 31 -14.57 -1.05 -14.93
N TYR A 32 -14.12 0.19 -14.73
CA TYR A 32 -13.76 1.09 -15.82
C TYR A 32 -12.36 0.83 -16.38
N PHE A 33 -11.37 0.67 -15.50
CA PHE A 33 -9.95 0.56 -15.88
C PHE A 33 -9.42 -0.88 -15.96
N GLY A 34 -10.14 -1.87 -15.40
CA GLY A 34 -9.70 -3.25 -15.27
C GLY A 34 -8.65 -3.49 -14.18
N PHE A 35 -8.56 -4.75 -13.71
CA PHE A 35 -7.67 -5.11 -12.59
C PHE A 35 -6.18 -4.85 -12.89
N ARG A 36 -5.69 -5.30 -14.04
CA ARG A 36 -4.27 -5.17 -14.39
C ARG A 36 -3.77 -3.73 -14.31
N ARG A 37 -4.49 -2.80 -14.95
CA ARG A 37 -4.09 -1.37 -14.97
C ARG A 37 -4.15 -0.77 -13.57
N VAL A 38 -5.22 -1.03 -12.83
CA VAL A 38 -5.40 -0.50 -11.49
C VAL A 38 -4.35 -1.04 -10.51
N LEU A 39 -3.99 -2.33 -10.62
CA LEU A 39 -2.95 -2.91 -9.76
C LEU A 39 -1.55 -2.38 -10.09
N ILE A 40 -1.20 -2.20 -11.37
CA ILE A 40 0.08 -1.61 -11.78
C ILE A 40 0.17 -0.16 -11.29
N LEU A 41 -0.80 0.68 -11.66
CA LEU A 41 -0.80 2.09 -11.27
C LEU A 41 -0.93 2.27 -9.75
N GLY A 42 -1.74 1.44 -9.10
CA GLY A 42 -1.93 1.45 -7.66
C GLY A 42 -0.66 1.06 -6.89
N SER A 43 0.10 0.07 -7.36
CA SER A 43 1.37 -0.31 -6.72
C SER A 43 2.43 0.78 -6.87
N ILE A 44 2.55 1.39 -8.05
CA ILE A 44 3.48 2.51 -8.29
C ILE A 44 3.07 3.73 -7.46
N ALA A 45 1.78 4.06 -7.44
CA ALA A 45 1.28 5.18 -6.65
C ALA A 45 1.46 4.95 -5.14
N ALA A 46 1.23 3.71 -4.65
CA ALA A 46 1.49 3.34 -3.25
C ALA A 46 2.98 3.48 -2.89
N ALA A 47 3.89 3.01 -3.75
CA ALA A 47 5.32 3.20 -3.57
C ALA A 47 5.70 4.70 -3.57
N GLY A 48 5.11 5.49 -4.47
CA GLY A 48 5.29 6.93 -4.54
C GLY A 48 4.85 7.65 -3.26
N THR A 49 3.72 7.26 -2.67
CA THR A 49 3.28 7.85 -1.39
C THR A 49 4.23 7.52 -0.25
N ILE A 50 4.77 6.29 -0.19
CA ILE A 50 5.79 5.92 0.80
C ILE A 50 7.05 6.77 0.61
N ALA A 51 7.51 6.96 -0.63
CA ALA A 51 8.66 7.82 -0.92
C ALA A 51 8.41 9.28 -0.50
N ILE A 52 7.21 9.82 -0.74
CA ILE A 52 6.82 11.18 -0.32
C ILE A 52 6.90 11.32 1.21
N TYR A 53 6.49 10.31 1.97
CA TYR A 53 6.60 10.35 3.45
C TYR A 53 8.06 10.40 3.92
N GLY A 54 8.99 9.84 3.13
CA GLY A 54 10.43 9.98 3.34
C GLY A 54 10.99 11.39 3.16
N PHE A 55 10.21 12.35 2.68
CA PHE A 55 10.61 13.77 2.60
C PHE A 55 10.05 14.63 3.73
N PHE A 56 9.28 14.06 4.65
CA PHE A 56 8.74 14.84 5.76
C PHE A 56 9.85 15.30 6.70
N THR A 57 9.82 16.58 7.03
CA THR A 57 10.72 17.24 8.00
C THR A 57 9.91 17.89 9.13
N PRO A 58 10.52 18.26 10.23
CA PRO A 58 9.84 19.00 11.31
C PRO A 58 9.21 20.32 10.86
N GLU A 59 9.69 20.88 9.76
CA GLU A 59 9.19 22.13 9.16
C GLU A 59 7.99 21.90 8.24
N THR A 60 7.70 20.63 7.90
CA THR A 60 6.57 20.29 7.03
C THR A 60 5.26 20.66 7.70
N SER A 61 4.44 21.45 7.03
CA SER A 61 3.12 21.86 7.54
C SER A 61 2.26 20.64 7.87
N VAL A 62 1.64 20.62 9.03
CA VAL A 62 0.73 19.56 9.48
C VAL A 62 -0.41 19.36 8.49
N ALA A 63 -0.95 20.44 7.90
CA ALA A 63 -2.00 20.36 6.90
C ALA A 63 -1.54 19.62 5.62
N LEU A 64 -0.31 19.87 5.15
CA LEU A 64 0.28 19.17 4.03
C LEU A 64 0.49 17.70 4.35
N MET A 65 1.01 17.37 5.53
CA MET A 65 1.17 15.98 6.00
C MET A 65 -0.18 15.26 5.99
N MET A 66 -1.22 15.87 6.58
CA MET A 66 -2.57 15.28 6.63
C MET A 66 -3.13 15.04 5.23
N MET A 67 -2.96 15.98 4.30
CA MET A 67 -3.41 15.85 2.92
C MET A 67 -2.70 14.69 2.20
N LEU A 68 -1.37 14.60 2.30
CA LEU A 68 -0.60 13.54 1.66
C LEU A 68 -0.90 12.16 2.26
N ILE A 69 -1.08 12.08 3.57
CA ILE A 69 -1.45 10.85 4.28
C ILE A 69 -2.88 10.42 3.92
N PHE A 70 -3.81 11.36 3.74
CA PHE A 70 -5.16 11.07 3.26
C PHE A 70 -5.14 10.46 1.85
N ILE A 71 -4.40 11.07 0.92
CA ILE A 71 -4.23 10.57 -0.44
C ILE A 71 -3.59 9.17 -0.42
N GLY A 72 -2.57 8.97 0.41
CA GLY A 72 -1.95 7.66 0.59
C GLY A 72 -2.92 6.61 1.13
N GLY A 73 -3.82 7.01 2.03
CA GLY A 73 -4.90 6.16 2.54
C GLY A 73 -5.87 5.72 1.45
N LEU A 74 -6.26 6.64 0.55
CA LEU A 74 -7.10 6.33 -0.62
C LEU A 74 -6.41 5.31 -1.53
N ILE A 75 -5.17 5.57 -1.94
CA ILE A 75 -4.39 4.72 -2.85
C ILE A 75 -4.17 3.33 -2.24
N ARG A 76 -3.75 3.28 -0.98
CA ARG A 76 -3.50 2.03 -0.27
C ARG A 76 -4.77 1.19 -0.12
N SER A 77 -5.91 1.82 0.18
CA SER A 77 -7.20 1.13 0.31
C SER A 77 -7.64 0.53 -1.02
N MET A 78 -7.54 1.29 -2.11
CA MET A 78 -7.85 0.82 -3.46
C MET A 78 -6.97 -0.37 -3.85
N PHE A 79 -5.66 -0.24 -3.69
CA PHE A 79 -4.70 -1.28 -4.02
C PHE A 79 -4.93 -2.55 -3.21
N PHE A 80 -5.08 -2.43 -1.88
CA PHE A 80 -5.34 -3.57 -1.00
C PHE A 80 -6.65 -4.29 -1.35
N THR A 81 -7.73 -3.54 -1.62
CA THR A 81 -9.01 -4.12 -2.04
C THR A 81 -8.88 -4.84 -3.38
N GLY A 82 -8.11 -4.26 -4.32
CA GLY A 82 -7.84 -4.87 -5.60
C GLY A 82 -7.05 -6.17 -5.50
N VAL A 83 -5.97 -6.18 -4.73
CA VAL A 83 -5.17 -7.40 -4.51
C VAL A 83 -6.02 -8.48 -3.87
N ASN A 84 -6.84 -8.13 -2.86
CA ASN A 84 -7.76 -9.08 -2.23
C ASN A 84 -8.75 -9.67 -3.24
N ALA A 85 -9.45 -8.82 -3.99
CA ALA A 85 -10.41 -9.29 -4.99
C ALA A 85 -9.75 -10.15 -6.07
N PHE A 86 -8.56 -9.76 -6.52
CA PHE A 86 -7.78 -10.50 -7.50
C PHE A 86 -7.33 -11.88 -6.98
N SER A 87 -6.99 -12.00 -5.70
CA SER A 87 -6.59 -13.27 -5.08
C SER A 87 -7.66 -14.35 -5.14
N TYR A 88 -8.90 -13.97 -5.34
CA TYR A 88 -10.04 -14.91 -5.46
C TYR A 88 -10.64 -14.97 -6.87
N ALA A 89 -10.14 -14.15 -7.81
CA ALA A 89 -10.79 -13.94 -9.09
C ALA A 89 -10.93 -15.20 -9.98
N GLU A 90 -10.00 -16.13 -9.84
CA GLU A 90 -9.93 -17.36 -10.66
C GLU A 90 -10.21 -18.64 -9.85
N ILE A 91 -10.67 -18.49 -8.58
CA ILE A 91 -10.92 -19.62 -7.70
C ILE A 91 -12.38 -20.08 -7.86
N PRO A 92 -12.62 -21.38 -8.22
CA PRO A 92 -13.96 -21.92 -8.27
C PRO A 92 -14.67 -21.87 -6.91
N PRO A 93 -16.00 -21.71 -6.87
CA PRO A 93 -16.77 -21.62 -5.62
C PRO A 93 -16.56 -22.80 -4.66
N GLU A 94 -16.38 -24.02 -5.18
CA GLU A 94 -16.12 -25.24 -4.40
C GLU A 94 -14.77 -25.21 -3.66
N ASP A 95 -13.79 -24.48 -4.17
CA ASP A 95 -12.45 -24.38 -3.56
C ASP A 95 -12.25 -23.13 -2.70
N MET A 96 -13.24 -22.25 -2.63
CA MET A 96 -13.16 -20.99 -1.88
C MET A 96 -12.84 -21.22 -0.39
N SER A 97 -13.42 -22.28 0.21
CA SER A 97 -13.18 -22.63 1.62
C SER A 97 -11.72 -23.04 1.90
N LYS A 98 -11.03 -23.63 0.91
CA LYS A 98 -9.61 -23.99 1.00
C LYS A 98 -8.69 -22.80 0.71
N ALA A 99 -9.08 -21.94 -0.22
CA ALA A 99 -8.30 -20.80 -0.63
C ALA A 99 -8.25 -19.70 0.46
N THR A 100 -9.36 -19.46 1.16
CA THR A 100 -9.47 -18.41 2.16
C THR A 100 -8.37 -18.45 3.24
N PRO A 101 -8.09 -19.57 3.92
CA PRO A 101 -7.02 -19.62 4.90
C PRO A 101 -5.63 -19.43 4.28
N ILE A 102 -5.40 -19.90 3.07
CA ILE A 102 -4.12 -19.73 2.36
C ILE A 102 -3.86 -18.25 2.08
N VAL A 103 -4.85 -17.55 1.52
CA VAL A 103 -4.77 -16.11 1.25
C VAL A 103 -4.58 -15.32 2.56
N ALA A 104 -5.30 -15.68 3.62
CA ALA A 104 -5.17 -15.02 4.92
C ALA A 104 -3.76 -15.18 5.51
N VAL A 105 -3.19 -16.39 5.47
CA VAL A 105 -1.82 -16.65 5.92
C VAL A 105 -0.81 -15.87 5.08
N ALA A 106 -0.94 -15.87 3.75
CA ALA A 106 -0.06 -15.12 2.86
C ALA A 106 -0.10 -13.61 3.15
N GLN A 107 -1.29 -13.06 3.43
CA GLN A 107 -1.43 -11.65 3.83
C GLN A 107 -0.74 -11.37 5.16
N GLN A 108 -0.92 -12.20 6.17
CA GLN A 108 -0.29 -12.01 7.47
C GLN A 108 1.23 -12.11 7.39
N LEU A 109 1.74 -13.07 6.62
CA LEU A 109 3.18 -13.17 6.35
C LEU A 109 3.71 -11.92 5.65
N SER A 110 2.99 -11.40 4.66
CA SER A 110 3.38 -10.18 3.93
C SER A 110 3.45 -8.97 4.86
N VAL A 111 2.47 -8.82 5.77
CA VAL A 111 2.48 -7.75 6.78
C VAL A 111 3.66 -7.91 7.73
N ALA A 112 3.87 -9.12 8.26
CA ALA A 112 4.98 -9.41 9.16
C ALA A 112 6.35 -9.14 8.50
N MET A 113 6.53 -9.56 7.25
CA MET A 113 7.75 -9.29 6.47
C MET A 113 7.96 -7.79 6.25
N GLY A 114 6.90 -7.03 5.96
CA GLY A 114 6.99 -5.57 5.80
C GLY A 114 7.42 -4.87 7.08
N VAL A 115 6.85 -5.26 8.23
CA VAL A 115 7.25 -4.73 9.54
C VAL A 115 8.68 -5.12 9.89
N ALA A 116 9.08 -6.38 9.67
CA ALA A 116 10.43 -6.86 9.91
C ALA A 116 11.46 -6.13 9.02
N LEU A 117 11.14 -5.89 7.76
CA LEU A 117 12.00 -5.13 6.85
C LEU A 117 12.20 -3.70 7.37
N ALA A 118 11.12 -2.99 7.69
CA ALA A 118 11.20 -1.61 8.15
C ALA A 118 11.97 -1.51 9.50
N GLY A 119 11.66 -2.38 10.46
CA GLY A 119 12.35 -2.43 11.75
C GLY A 119 13.82 -2.81 11.62
N GLY A 120 14.12 -3.83 10.81
CA GLY A 120 15.49 -4.28 10.56
C GLY A 120 16.34 -3.21 9.87
N LEU A 121 15.77 -2.42 8.96
CA LEU A 121 16.48 -1.29 8.35
C LEU A 121 16.85 -0.24 9.39
N LEU A 122 15.95 0.11 10.30
CA LEU A 122 16.25 1.08 11.37
C LEU A 122 17.27 0.54 12.36
N GLU A 123 17.16 -0.73 12.74
CA GLU A 123 18.16 -1.38 13.62
C GLU A 123 19.55 -1.41 12.97
N LEU A 124 19.61 -1.74 11.67
CA LEU A 124 20.86 -1.72 10.91
C LEU A 124 21.50 -0.33 10.89
N GLN A 125 20.72 0.73 10.75
CA GLN A 125 21.23 2.11 10.82
C GLN A 125 21.84 2.42 12.19
N THR A 126 21.20 1.98 13.27
CA THR A 126 21.73 2.14 14.63
C THR A 126 23.07 1.41 14.79
N LEU A 127 23.17 0.19 14.28
CA LEU A 127 24.41 -0.62 14.37
C LEU A 127 25.56 -0.04 13.52
N ILE A 128 25.26 0.45 12.32
CA ILE A 128 26.30 1.01 11.43
C ILE A 128 26.84 2.34 11.95
N HIS A 129 25.99 3.19 12.50
CA HIS A 129 26.38 4.54 12.91
C HIS A 129 26.71 4.66 14.40
N ASP A 130 26.50 3.60 15.19
CA ASP A 130 26.73 3.55 16.65
C ASP A 130 26.14 4.77 17.39
N ARG A 131 24.95 5.17 16.99
CA ARG A 131 24.20 6.33 17.53
C ARG A 131 22.70 6.06 17.58
N PRO A 132 21.94 6.78 18.43
CA PRO A 132 20.50 6.75 18.39
C PRO A 132 19.96 7.15 17.01
N LEU A 133 18.78 6.61 16.65
CA LEU A 133 18.09 6.93 15.39
C LEU A 133 17.83 8.43 15.28
N ASP A 134 18.09 8.98 14.11
CA ASP A 134 17.71 10.34 13.75
C ASP A 134 16.74 10.36 12.54
N LEU A 135 16.34 11.55 12.11
CA LEU A 135 15.38 11.71 11.02
C LEU A 135 15.92 11.16 9.68
N ALA A 136 17.23 11.25 9.45
CA ALA A 136 17.84 10.77 8.21
C ALA A 136 17.71 9.25 8.08
N ASP A 137 17.78 8.51 9.18
CA ASP A 137 17.61 7.05 9.17
C ASP A 137 16.19 6.65 8.73
N PHE A 138 15.19 7.40 9.18
CA PHE A 138 13.80 7.19 8.73
C PHE A 138 13.62 7.53 7.25
N HIS A 139 14.25 8.59 6.74
CA HIS A 139 14.23 8.92 5.32
C HIS A 139 14.77 7.76 4.48
N VAL A 140 15.94 7.22 4.86
CA VAL A 140 16.55 6.07 4.18
C VAL A 140 15.62 4.85 4.22
N ALA A 141 15.05 4.54 5.38
CA ALA A 141 14.12 3.42 5.52
C ALA A 141 12.89 3.57 4.62
N PHE A 142 12.28 4.76 4.57
CA PHE A 142 11.15 5.04 3.69
C PHE A 142 11.50 4.86 2.20
N PHE A 143 12.66 5.34 1.75
CA PHE A 143 13.07 5.18 0.36
C PHE A 143 13.36 3.73 -0.01
N ILE A 144 13.98 2.96 0.88
CA ILE A 144 14.23 1.53 0.63
C ILE A 144 12.89 0.78 0.56
N VAL A 145 11.97 1.01 1.50
CA VAL A 145 10.64 0.38 1.48
C VAL A 145 9.85 0.80 0.25
N ALA A 146 9.93 2.07 -0.18
CA ALA A 146 9.32 2.54 -1.41
C ALA A 146 9.89 1.83 -2.65
N ALA A 147 11.21 1.65 -2.72
CA ALA A 147 11.87 0.93 -3.81
C ALA A 147 11.42 -0.54 -3.86
N VAL A 148 11.40 -1.24 -2.72
CA VAL A 148 10.90 -2.62 -2.63
C VAL A 148 9.42 -2.69 -3.05
N SER A 149 8.60 -1.74 -2.61
CA SER A 149 7.18 -1.65 -3.01
C SER A 149 7.01 -1.40 -4.50
N ALA A 150 7.86 -0.57 -5.10
CA ALA A 150 7.85 -0.32 -6.55
C ALA A 150 8.22 -1.59 -7.35
N LEU A 151 9.15 -2.41 -6.86
CA LEU A 151 9.50 -3.69 -7.48
C LEU A 151 8.32 -4.65 -7.56
N ALA A 152 7.37 -4.58 -6.63
CA ALA A 152 6.16 -5.39 -6.67
C ALA A 152 5.30 -5.11 -7.92
N SER A 153 5.39 -3.92 -8.53
CA SER A 153 4.69 -3.58 -9.78
C SER A 153 5.09 -4.48 -10.94
N ILE A 154 6.32 -5.02 -10.93
CA ILE A 154 6.83 -5.93 -11.95
C ILE A 154 5.99 -7.21 -12.02
N ALA A 155 5.53 -7.72 -10.86
CA ALA A 155 4.65 -8.88 -10.81
C ALA A 155 3.31 -8.60 -11.52
N PHE A 156 2.74 -7.42 -11.33
CA PHE A 156 1.47 -7.02 -11.95
C PHE A 156 1.60 -6.72 -13.46
N ILE A 157 2.77 -6.26 -13.93
CA ILE A 157 3.02 -6.05 -15.36
C ILE A 157 2.94 -7.37 -16.14
N ARG A 158 3.33 -8.49 -15.50
CA ARG A 158 3.30 -9.83 -16.11
C ARG A 158 1.91 -10.46 -16.17
N LEU A 159 0.91 -9.85 -15.54
CA LEU A 159 -0.47 -10.35 -15.60
C LEU A 159 -1.04 -10.26 -17.02
N PRO A 160 -1.87 -11.23 -17.45
CA PRO A 160 -2.65 -11.13 -18.66
C PRO A 160 -3.55 -9.89 -18.68
N ALA A 161 -3.89 -9.39 -19.86
CA ALA A 161 -4.70 -8.17 -19.98
C ALA A 161 -6.14 -8.37 -19.48
N ASP A 162 -6.65 -9.60 -19.52
CA ASP A 162 -7.97 -10.04 -19.08
C ASP A 162 -8.01 -10.55 -17.64
N ALA A 163 -6.88 -10.50 -16.93
CA ALA A 163 -6.79 -10.96 -15.54
C ALA A 163 -7.86 -10.29 -14.66
N GLY A 164 -8.65 -11.11 -13.96
CA GLY A 164 -9.72 -10.64 -13.05
C GLY A 164 -10.95 -10.06 -13.76
N SER A 165 -11.09 -10.19 -15.09
CA SER A 165 -12.24 -9.69 -15.83
C SER A 165 -13.57 -10.28 -15.34
N ALA A 166 -13.57 -11.54 -14.90
CA ALA A 166 -14.73 -12.23 -14.34
C ALA A 166 -15.28 -11.52 -13.08
N VAL A 167 -14.43 -10.87 -12.29
CA VAL A 167 -14.82 -10.18 -11.04
C VAL A 167 -15.10 -8.70 -11.29
N SER A 168 -14.33 -8.03 -12.17
CA SER A 168 -14.52 -6.60 -12.44
C SER A 168 -15.70 -6.30 -13.36
N GLY A 169 -16.15 -7.27 -14.16
CA GLY A 169 -17.10 -7.03 -15.25
C GLY A 169 -16.55 -6.13 -16.35
N HIS A 170 -15.22 -5.92 -16.38
CA HIS A 170 -14.56 -5.13 -17.41
C HIS A 170 -14.54 -5.90 -18.72
N ALA A 171 -15.40 -5.51 -19.67
CA ALA A 171 -15.38 -6.05 -21.02
C ALA A 171 -14.19 -5.45 -21.78
N LEU A 172 -13.24 -6.30 -22.19
CA LEU A 172 -12.26 -5.89 -23.20
C LEU A 172 -13.05 -5.60 -24.48
N ILE A 173 -13.15 -4.32 -24.85
CA ILE A 173 -13.61 -3.92 -26.16
C ILE A 173 -12.57 -4.47 -27.15
N ARG A 174 -12.94 -5.53 -27.85
CA ARG A 174 -12.18 -6.07 -29.00
C ARG A 174 -12.36 -5.17 -30.20
#